data_23b6bec3456879ac70dcac4764a8279d
#
_entry.id   23b6bec3456879ac70dcac4764a8279d
#
_cell.length_a   1.000
_cell.length_b   1.000
_cell.length_c   1.000
_cell.angle_alpha   90.00
_cell.angle_beta   90.00
_cell.angle_gamma   90.00
#
_symmetry.space_group_name_H-M   'P 1'
#
loop_
_entity.id
_entity.type
_entity.pdbx_description
1 polymer ?
#
loop_
_entity_poly.entity_id
_entity_poly.type
_entity_poly.pdbx_seq_one_letter_code
_entity_poly.pdbx_strand_id
1 'polypeptide(L)'
;MKDLVSKAGLDDQFYIESAATSTEEIGNEVYPPAKRKLAEHGISCKGKTARQMTRNDYQRFDLLIGMDTWNLRNMNRICGGDPEGKIHLLLDHTKRPGDVADPWYTGNFEATWRDVIEGCTQLLKDLTE
;
A
#
# COMPACT_ATOMS: atom_id res chain seq x y z
N MET A 1 -6.23 -1.14 3.61
CA MET A 1 -7.13 -1.67 2.55
C MET A 1 -7.90 -2.90 2.98
N LYS A 2 -7.24 -3.91 3.50
CA LYS A 2 -7.93 -5.14 3.98
C LYS A 2 -9.08 -4.85 4.94
N ASP A 3 -8.87 -3.92 5.89
CA ASP A 3 -9.88 -3.54 6.85
C ASP A 3 -11.12 -2.92 6.18
N LEU A 4 -10.91 -2.02 5.22
CA LEU A 4 -11.99 -1.39 4.46
C LEU A 4 -12.79 -2.39 3.64
N VAL A 5 -12.09 -3.32 2.99
CA VAL A 5 -12.71 -4.39 2.20
C VAL A 5 -13.57 -5.29 3.09
N SER A 6 -13.05 -5.65 4.27
CA SER A 6 -13.76 -6.48 5.23
C SER A 6 -15.01 -5.78 5.76
N LYS A 7 -14.91 -4.51 6.12
CA LYS A 7 -16.06 -3.72 6.60
C LYS A 7 -17.14 -3.55 5.53
N ALA A 8 -16.76 -3.58 4.26
CA ALA A 8 -17.69 -3.51 3.14
C ALA A 8 -18.27 -4.87 2.75
N GLY A 9 -17.83 -5.96 3.39
CA GLY A 9 -18.29 -7.32 3.10
C GLY A 9 -17.79 -7.86 1.76
N LEU A 10 -16.61 -7.41 1.31
CA LEU A 10 -16.07 -7.73 -0.01
C LEU A 10 -14.83 -8.63 0.04
N ASP A 11 -14.57 -9.30 1.16
CA ASP A 11 -13.38 -10.15 1.35
C ASP A 11 -13.19 -11.16 0.22
N ASP A 12 -14.27 -11.74 -0.29
CA ASP A 12 -14.21 -12.77 -1.33
C ASP A 12 -13.84 -12.21 -2.71
N GLN A 13 -13.90 -10.89 -2.88
CA GLN A 13 -13.65 -10.24 -4.16
C GLN A 13 -12.25 -9.63 -4.28
N PHE A 14 -11.48 -9.61 -3.19
CA PHE A 14 -10.18 -8.98 -3.14
C PHE A 14 -9.14 -9.89 -2.52
N TYR A 15 -7.99 -9.97 -3.17
CA TYR A 15 -6.79 -10.61 -2.64
C TYR A 15 -5.72 -9.52 -2.51
N ILE A 16 -5.34 -9.19 -1.29
CA ILE A 16 -4.49 -8.04 -0.99
C ILE A 16 -3.23 -8.49 -0.23
N GLU A 17 -2.06 -8.12 -0.76
CA GLU A 17 -0.78 -8.35 -0.11
C GLU A 17 0.04 -7.07 -0.12
N SER A 18 1.06 -7.01 0.72
CA SER A 18 2.06 -5.96 0.69
C SER A 18 3.45 -6.53 0.45
N ALA A 19 4.30 -5.74 -0.16
CA ALA A 19 5.68 -6.10 -0.44
C ALA A 19 6.55 -4.84 -0.39
N ALA A 20 7.84 -5.01 -0.12
CA ALA A 20 8.81 -3.93 -0.12
C ALA A 20 9.58 -3.89 -1.42
N THR A 21 10.00 -2.71 -1.84
CA THR A 21 10.88 -2.53 -3.01
C THR A 21 12.36 -2.64 -2.64
N SER A 22 12.69 -2.62 -1.35
CA SER A 22 14.05 -2.81 -0.86
C SER A 22 14.16 -4.08 -0.03
N THR A 23 15.41 -4.51 0.26
CA THR A 23 15.67 -5.70 1.06
C THR A 23 15.92 -5.40 2.53
N GLU A 24 15.94 -4.12 2.92
CA GLU A 24 16.36 -3.68 4.26
C GLU A 24 15.48 -4.20 5.39
N GLU A 25 14.19 -4.36 5.14
CA GLU A 25 13.21 -4.74 6.15
C GLU A 25 12.66 -6.17 6.00
N ILE A 26 13.26 -6.99 5.14
CA ILE A 26 12.76 -8.36 4.92
C ILE A 26 12.72 -9.13 6.25
N GLY A 27 11.55 -9.69 6.55
CA GLY A 27 11.31 -10.46 7.77
C GLY A 27 10.99 -9.61 8.99
N ASN A 28 11.16 -8.29 8.91
CA ASN A 28 10.86 -7.40 10.04
C ASN A 28 9.36 -7.17 10.18
N GLU A 29 8.93 -7.00 11.43
CA GLU A 29 7.55 -6.63 11.73
C GLU A 29 7.27 -5.17 11.36
N VAL A 30 6.00 -4.79 11.38
CA VAL A 30 5.57 -3.41 11.15
C VAL A 30 6.26 -2.49 12.15
N TYR A 31 6.77 -1.36 11.67
CA TYR A 31 7.45 -0.34 12.48
C TYR A 31 6.58 0.06 13.68
N PRO A 32 7.11 0.05 14.92
CA PRO A 32 6.30 0.24 16.12
C PRO A 32 5.38 1.46 16.13
N PRO A 33 5.81 2.66 15.71
CA PRO A 33 4.89 3.80 15.64
C PRO A 33 3.72 3.60 14.67
N ALA A 34 3.96 2.93 13.53
CA ALA A 34 2.90 2.59 12.58
C ALA A 34 1.94 1.56 13.18
N LYS A 35 2.49 0.57 13.90
CA LYS A 35 1.71 -0.45 14.59
C LYS A 35 0.77 0.19 15.63
N ARG A 36 1.29 1.16 16.40
CA ARG A 36 0.47 1.90 17.38
C ARG A 36 -0.63 2.70 16.71
N LYS A 37 -0.33 3.35 15.57
CA LYS A 37 -1.32 4.12 14.83
C LYS A 37 -2.46 3.25 14.31
N LEU A 38 -2.13 2.08 13.79
CA LEU A 38 -3.13 1.10 13.35
C LEU A 38 -4.00 0.64 14.51
N ALA A 39 -3.39 0.37 15.68
CA ALA A 39 -4.10 -0.06 16.88
C ALA A 39 -5.10 0.99 17.36
N GLU A 40 -4.81 2.28 17.24
CA GLU A 40 -5.73 3.37 17.56
C GLU A 40 -7.03 3.27 16.77
N HIS A 41 -6.98 2.68 15.58
CA HIS A 41 -8.12 2.51 14.69
C HIS A 41 -8.64 1.07 14.67
N GLY A 42 -8.22 0.25 15.64
CA GLY A 42 -8.70 -1.12 15.77
C GLY A 42 -8.14 -2.10 14.75
N ILE A 43 -7.03 -1.76 14.10
CA ILE A 43 -6.41 -2.59 13.06
C ILE A 43 -5.19 -3.31 13.63
N SER A 44 -5.20 -4.66 13.59
CA SER A 44 -4.08 -5.49 14.01
C SER A 44 -3.15 -5.76 12.83
N CYS A 45 -1.84 -5.72 13.09
CA CYS A 45 -0.83 -6.16 12.14
C CYS A 45 0.01 -7.31 12.71
N LYS A 46 -0.54 -8.04 13.69
CA LYS A 46 0.14 -9.16 14.33
C LYS A 46 0.52 -10.23 13.30
N GLY A 47 1.77 -10.67 13.36
CA GLY A 47 2.29 -11.69 12.44
C GLY A 47 2.69 -11.18 11.06
N LYS A 48 2.47 -9.89 10.79
CA LYS A 48 2.84 -9.31 9.51
C LYS A 48 4.33 -8.97 9.48
N THR A 49 5.04 -9.47 8.47
CA THR A 49 6.45 -9.17 8.24
C THR A 49 6.65 -8.69 6.80
N ALA A 50 7.74 -7.95 6.57
CA ALA A 50 8.06 -7.45 5.24
C ALA A 50 8.55 -8.58 4.34
N ARG A 51 8.10 -8.61 3.09
CA ARG A 51 8.65 -9.46 2.04
C ARG A 51 9.12 -8.58 0.88
N GLN A 52 10.07 -9.08 0.11
CA GLN A 52 10.56 -8.39 -1.08
C GLN A 52 9.58 -8.58 -2.24
N MET A 53 9.30 -7.50 -2.96
CA MET A 53 8.57 -7.55 -4.23
C MET A 53 9.43 -8.27 -5.28
N THR A 54 8.80 -9.11 -6.10
CA THR A 54 9.46 -9.82 -7.18
C THR A 54 8.79 -9.54 -8.52
N ARG A 55 9.46 -9.89 -9.61
CA ARG A 55 8.90 -9.74 -10.97
C ARG A 55 7.62 -10.56 -11.14
N ASN A 56 7.50 -11.69 -10.46
CA ASN A 56 6.29 -12.52 -10.50
C ASN A 56 5.06 -11.80 -9.95
N ASP A 57 5.22 -10.83 -9.06
CA ASP A 57 4.09 -10.07 -8.52
C ASP A 57 3.34 -9.34 -9.64
N TYR A 58 4.05 -8.90 -10.68
CA TYR A 58 3.43 -8.24 -11.83
C TYR A 58 2.42 -9.17 -12.54
N GLN A 59 2.74 -10.46 -12.63
CA GLN A 59 1.86 -11.44 -13.26
C GLN A 59 0.70 -11.87 -12.35
N ARG A 60 0.94 -11.91 -11.04
CA ARG A 60 -0.02 -12.43 -10.06
C ARG A 60 -1.11 -11.44 -9.68
N PHE A 61 -0.84 -10.16 -9.72
CA PHE A 61 -1.76 -9.12 -9.23
C PHE A 61 -2.29 -8.25 -10.38
N ASP A 62 -3.53 -7.82 -10.23
CA ASP A 62 -4.17 -6.93 -11.21
C ASP A 62 -3.68 -5.50 -11.07
N LEU A 63 -3.34 -5.08 -9.85
CA LEU A 63 -2.84 -3.74 -9.55
C LEU A 63 -1.65 -3.82 -8.60
N LEU A 64 -0.66 -2.96 -8.84
CA LEU A 64 0.50 -2.79 -7.97
C LEU A 64 0.55 -1.32 -7.57
N ILE A 65 0.35 -1.06 -6.28
CA ILE A 65 0.17 0.28 -5.76
C ILE A 65 1.38 0.70 -4.93
N GLY A 66 2.02 1.77 -5.34
CA GLY A 66 3.12 2.39 -4.59
C GLY A 66 2.63 3.58 -3.79
N MET A 67 3.37 3.92 -2.75
CA MET A 67 3.03 5.05 -1.88
C MET A 67 3.62 6.36 -2.38
N ASP A 68 4.79 6.31 -3.03
CA ASP A 68 5.49 7.49 -3.49
C ASP A 68 6.21 7.24 -4.82
N THR A 69 6.75 8.32 -5.40
CA THR A 69 7.45 8.27 -6.67
C THR A 69 8.68 7.37 -6.63
N TRP A 70 9.34 7.27 -5.47
CA TRP A 70 10.49 6.40 -5.29
C TRP A 70 10.09 4.93 -5.39
N ASN A 71 8.98 4.55 -4.74
CA ASN A 71 8.38 3.21 -4.88
C ASN A 71 8.06 2.92 -6.35
N LEU A 72 7.44 3.86 -7.02
CA LEU A 72 7.03 3.72 -8.43
C LEU A 72 8.22 3.39 -9.32
N ARG A 73 9.32 4.13 -9.14
CA ARG A 73 10.55 3.93 -9.90
C ARG A 73 11.14 2.54 -9.66
N ASN A 74 11.21 2.12 -8.40
CA ASN A 74 11.74 0.82 -8.03
C ASN A 74 10.84 -0.32 -8.50
N MET A 75 9.52 -0.15 -8.44
CA MET A 75 8.56 -1.13 -8.94
C MET A 75 8.72 -1.34 -10.45
N ASN A 76 8.86 -0.27 -11.22
CA ASN A 76 9.10 -0.35 -12.66
C ASN A 76 10.41 -1.09 -12.96
N ARG A 77 11.44 -0.84 -12.18
CA ARG A 77 12.74 -1.52 -12.35
C ARG A 77 12.62 -3.02 -12.06
N ILE A 78 11.97 -3.39 -10.95
CA ILE A 78 11.80 -4.79 -10.55
C ILE A 78 10.97 -5.55 -11.58
N CYS A 79 9.91 -4.95 -12.09
CA CYS A 79 8.99 -5.58 -13.02
C CYS A 79 9.46 -5.53 -14.49
N GLY A 80 10.50 -4.75 -14.78
CA GLY A 80 10.98 -4.57 -16.14
C GLY A 80 10.08 -3.67 -16.99
N GLY A 81 9.34 -2.76 -16.35
CA GLY A 81 8.41 -1.85 -16.99
C GLY A 81 6.97 -2.12 -16.59
N ASP A 82 6.02 -1.44 -17.23
CA ASP A 82 4.59 -1.56 -16.93
C ASP A 82 3.77 -1.64 -18.23
N PRO A 83 3.92 -2.73 -19.01
CA PRO A 83 3.22 -2.83 -20.31
C PRO A 83 1.70 -2.94 -20.18
N GLU A 84 1.18 -3.39 -19.05
CA GLU A 84 -0.25 -3.57 -18.83
C GLU A 84 -0.90 -2.45 -18.02
N GLY A 85 -0.14 -1.41 -17.65
CA GLY A 85 -0.66 -0.28 -16.89
C GLY A 85 -1.12 -0.62 -15.48
N LYS A 86 -0.44 -1.56 -14.81
CA LYS A 86 -0.82 -2.03 -13.47
C LYS A 86 -0.24 -1.20 -12.33
N ILE A 87 0.82 -0.44 -12.58
CA ILE A 87 1.59 0.28 -11.56
C ILE A 87 1.05 1.69 -11.37
N HIS A 88 0.56 1.98 -10.17
CA HIS A 88 -0.05 3.27 -9.82
C HIS A 88 0.41 3.74 -8.44
N LEU A 89 0.27 5.03 -8.19
CA LEU A 89 0.38 5.58 -6.84
C LEU A 89 -0.97 5.50 -6.13
N LEU A 90 -0.94 5.31 -4.81
CA LEU A 90 -2.16 5.20 -4.02
C LEU A 90 -3.06 6.43 -4.15
N LEU A 91 -2.47 7.62 -4.22
CA LEU A 91 -3.22 8.88 -4.31
C LEU A 91 -3.59 9.31 -5.74
N ASP A 92 -3.25 8.53 -6.76
CA ASP A 92 -3.51 8.88 -8.18
C ASP A 92 -4.97 9.20 -8.47
N HIS A 93 -5.89 8.51 -7.83
CA HIS A 93 -7.33 8.66 -8.08
C HIS A 93 -8.03 9.58 -7.09
N THR A 94 -7.29 10.23 -6.21
CA THR A 94 -7.83 11.18 -5.23
C THR A 94 -7.78 12.61 -5.79
N LYS A 95 -8.35 13.54 -5.03
CA LYS A 95 -8.28 14.97 -5.35
C LYS A 95 -6.88 15.56 -5.08
N ARG A 96 -6.01 14.78 -4.42
CA ARG A 96 -4.65 15.20 -4.08
C ARG A 96 -3.63 14.18 -4.59
N PRO A 97 -3.52 13.97 -5.93
CA PRO A 97 -2.56 13.00 -6.48
C PRO A 97 -1.14 13.36 -6.08
N GLY A 98 -0.30 12.34 -5.92
CA GLY A 98 1.08 12.50 -5.53
C GLY A 98 1.51 11.46 -4.52
N ASP A 99 2.53 11.78 -3.75
CA ASP A 99 3.13 10.86 -2.79
C ASP A 99 2.38 10.87 -1.46
N VAL A 100 2.27 9.69 -0.83
CA VAL A 100 1.83 9.58 0.55
C VAL A 100 2.94 10.12 1.45
N ALA A 101 2.60 10.92 2.46
CA ALA A 101 3.58 11.47 3.40
C ALA A 101 4.31 10.34 4.12
N ASP A 102 5.65 10.37 4.07
CA ASP A 102 6.48 9.38 4.74
C ASP A 102 6.77 9.83 6.19
N PRO A 103 6.22 9.14 7.19
CA PRO A 103 6.38 9.55 8.59
C PRO A 103 7.80 9.40 9.10
N TRP A 104 8.65 8.64 8.41
CA TRP A 104 10.07 8.52 8.74
C TRP A 104 10.77 9.88 8.63
N TYR A 105 10.40 10.69 7.59
CA TYR A 105 10.96 12.02 7.37
C TYR A 105 10.20 13.12 8.10
N THR A 106 8.87 13.04 8.15
CA THR A 106 8.02 14.08 8.72
C THR A 106 7.78 13.89 10.22
N GLY A 107 7.88 12.68 10.72
CA GLY A 107 7.49 12.33 12.09
C GLY A 107 5.97 12.39 12.32
N ASN A 108 5.19 12.59 11.28
CA ASN A 108 3.75 12.82 11.38
C ASN A 108 2.95 11.65 10.84
N PHE A 109 2.68 10.66 11.72
CA PHE A 109 1.87 9.48 11.37
C PHE A 109 0.41 9.82 11.11
N GLU A 110 -0.10 10.91 11.66
CA GLU A 110 -1.49 11.35 11.40
C GLU A 110 -1.68 11.75 9.95
N ALA A 111 -0.73 12.50 9.38
CA ALA A 111 -0.77 12.87 7.97
C ALA A 111 -0.70 11.64 7.08
N THR A 112 0.16 10.68 7.40
CA THR A 112 0.27 9.42 6.66
C THR A 112 -1.02 8.61 6.75
N TRP A 113 -1.60 8.49 7.93
CA TRP A 113 -2.89 7.80 8.12
C TRP A 113 -3.98 8.40 7.24
N ARG A 114 -4.09 9.73 7.25
CA ARG A 114 -5.09 10.45 6.46
C ARG A 114 -4.92 10.19 4.96
N ASP A 115 -3.67 10.25 4.46
CA ASP A 115 -3.38 9.98 3.05
C ASP A 115 -3.72 8.54 2.67
N VAL A 116 -3.36 7.57 3.51
CA VAL A 116 -3.61 6.15 3.27
C VAL A 116 -5.11 5.86 3.26
N ILE A 117 -5.85 6.39 4.23
CA ILE A 117 -7.31 6.20 4.31
C ILE A 117 -8.00 6.81 3.09
N GLU A 118 -7.61 8.03 2.71
CA GLU A 118 -8.18 8.69 1.54
C GLU A 118 -7.91 7.90 0.26
N GLY A 119 -6.66 7.47 0.07
CA GLY A 119 -6.26 6.70 -1.10
C GLY A 119 -6.94 5.33 -1.17
N CYS A 120 -6.97 4.61 -0.06
CA CYS A 120 -7.60 3.29 -0.01
C CYS A 120 -9.13 3.38 -0.21
N THR A 121 -9.77 4.39 0.38
CA THR A 121 -11.21 4.59 0.23
C THR A 121 -11.58 4.88 -1.23
N GLN A 122 -10.82 5.76 -1.88
CA GLN A 122 -11.06 6.10 -3.28
C GLN A 122 -10.77 4.91 -4.19
N LEU A 123 -9.70 4.16 -3.92
CA LEU A 123 -9.35 2.96 -4.70
C LEU A 123 -10.47 1.92 -4.60
N LEU A 124 -10.98 1.65 -3.40
CA LEU A 124 -12.06 0.71 -3.21
C LEU A 124 -13.31 1.14 -3.97
N LYS A 125 -13.63 2.43 -3.92
CA LYS A 125 -14.76 2.99 -4.65
C LYS A 125 -14.61 2.80 -6.16
N ASP A 126 -13.43 3.11 -6.70
CA ASP A 126 -13.14 2.98 -8.13
C ASP A 126 -13.23 1.53 -8.61
N LEU A 127 -12.82 0.57 -7.77
CA LEU A 127 -12.84 -0.85 -8.12
C LEU A 127 -14.22 -1.50 -7.99
N THR A 128 -15.15 -0.87 -7.27
CA THR A 128 -16.49 -1.43 -7.01
C THR A 128 -17.62 -0.70 -7.74
N GLU A 129 -17.31 0.39 -8.40
CA GLU A 129 -18.29 1.16 -9.19
C GLU A 129 -18.26 0.84 -10.67
#